data_0a81c7af1e0d587c094c475547ac44da
#
_entry.id   0a81c7af1e0d587c094c475547ac44da
#
_cell.length_a   1.000
_cell.length_b   1.000
_cell.length_c   1.000
_cell.angle_alpha   90.00
_cell.angle_beta   90.00
_cell.angle_gamma   90.00
#
_symmetry.space_group_name_H-M   'P 1'
#
loop_
_entity.id
_entity.type
_entity.pdbx_description
1 polymer ?
#
loop_
_entity_poly.entity_id
_entity_poly.type
_entity_poly.pdbx_seq_one_letter_code
_entity_poly.pdbx_strand_id
1 'polypeptide(L)'
;MTFDSLSDEFNKKGYIYIENFFNESLMDTCHKKILTHFASNPEYKHDKSFIERSDTDVIPWFPQLDGEEIFNALENDINLKKLTENILGKDWKALYSMVMISSKSSNGQAWHQDCNSENKKIFNLNRLVYTMDINNSTGGEVVVIEGSHENGIIPSNASGKDIGHEIIISPKKGSLLLLHGHLWHKVLPINNHVRASTNYRCVPKDTPDDITDICVYRNMLYRFSDNKVLVNRN
;
A
#
# COMPACT_ATOMS: atom_id res chain seq x y z
N MET A 1 23.04 -0.70 -7.45
CA MET A 1 22.50 -1.32 -6.23
C MET A 1 22.03 -2.72 -6.62
N THR A 2 22.44 -3.77 -5.91
CA THR A 2 22.03 -5.15 -6.20
C THR A 2 20.71 -5.48 -5.48
N PHE A 3 19.99 -6.53 -5.92
CA PHE A 3 18.78 -6.94 -5.21
C PHE A 3 19.07 -7.43 -3.78
N ASP A 4 20.24 -8.05 -3.56
CA ASP A 4 20.66 -8.47 -2.21
C ASP A 4 20.83 -7.26 -1.28
N SER A 5 21.53 -6.21 -1.73
CA SER A 5 21.69 -4.98 -0.93
C SER A 5 20.37 -4.27 -0.65
N LEU A 6 19.40 -4.34 -1.56
CA LEU A 6 18.05 -3.82 -1.34
C LEU A 6 17.29 -4.66 -0.29
N SER A 7 17.40 -5.99 -0.38
CA SER A 7 16.79 -6.87 0.61
C SER A 7 17.34 -6.65 2.02
N ASP A 8 18.67 -6.48 2.15
CA ASP A 8 19.30 -6.18 3.42
C ASP A 8 18.82 -4.83 4.00
N GLU A 9 18.71 -3.81 3.14
CA GLU A 9 18.17 -2.52 3.52
C GLU A 9 16.70 -2.61 3.97
N PHE A 10 15.87 -3.36 3.24
CA PHE A 10 14.49 -3.63 3.61
C PHE A 10 14.37 -4.30 4.98
N ASN A 11 15.14 -5.36 5.19
CA ASN A 11 15.13 -6.09 6.46
C ASN A 11 15.56 -5.23 7.65
N LYS A 12 16.46 -4.26 7.41
CA LYS A 12 16.90 -3.32 8.45
C LYS A 12 15.91 -2.20 8.72
N LYS A 13 15.34 -1.62 7.66
CA LYS A 13 14.52 -0.40 7.75
C LYS A 13 13.02 -0.67 7.81
N GLY A 14 12.57 -1.81 7.27
CA GLY A 14 11.16 -2.14 7.06
C GLY A 14 10.56 -1.51 5.81
N TYR A 15 11.34 -0.75 5.03
CA TYR A 15 10.91 -0.16 3.76
C TYR A 15 12.08 0.05 2.81
N ILE A 16 11.75 0.18 1.52
CA ILE A 16 12.69 0.66 0.47
C ILE A 16 11.93 1.59 -0.47
N TYR A 17 12.57 2.67 -0.88
CA TYR A 17 12.07 3.55 -1.91
C TYR A 17 13.03 3.59 -3.09
N ILE A 18 12.52 3.31 -4.32
CA ILE A 18 13.31 3.25 -5.55
C ILE A 18 12.65 4.16 -6.59
N GLU A 19 13.34 5.23 -6.96
CA GLU A 19 12.90 6.11 -8.05
C GLU A 19 13.11 5.47 -9.42
N ASN A 20 12.29 5.85 -10.40
CA ASN A 20 12.41 5.40 -11.80
C ASN A 20 12.44 3.88 -11.98
N PHE A 21 11.72 3.14 -11.14
CA PHE A 21 11.64 1.68 -11.24
C PHE A 21 10.81 1.24 -12.46
N PHE A 22 9.73 1.94 -12.75
CA PHE A 22 8.86 1.71 -13.90
C PHE A 22 8.94 2.84 -14.91
N ASN A 23 8.69 2.49 -16.18
CA ASN A 23 8.68 3.45 -17.28
C ASN A 23 7.51 4.45 -17.15
N GLU A 24 7.77 5.73 -17.38
CA GLU A 24 6.78 6.80 -17.27
C GLU A 24 5.58 6.62 -18.20
N SER A 25 5.78 6.16 -19.44
CA SER A 25 4.71 5.93 -20.40
C SER A 25 3.72 4.85 -19.93
N LEU A 26 4.23 3.80 -19.27
CA LEU A 26 3.40 2.79 -18.63
C LEU A 26 2.60 3.40 -17.49
N MET A 27 3.23 4.25 -16.68
CA MET A 27 2.57 4.97 -15.57
C MET A 27 1.47 5.89 -16.08
N ASP A 28 1.70 6.63 -17.15
CA ASP A 28 0.69 7.50 -17.76
C ASP A 28 -0.52 6.70 -18.25
N THR A 29 -0.28 5.53 -18.83
CA THR A 29 -1.35 4.64 -19.28
C THR A 29 -2.17 4.10 -18.11
N CYS A 30 -1.51 3.63 -17.05
CA CYS A 30 -2.18 3.19 -15.82
C CYS A 30 -2.97 4.32 -15.17
N HIS A 31 -2.36 5.51 -15.08
CA HIS A 31 -3.01 6.67 -14.48
C HIS A 31 -4.28 7.08 -15.23
N LYS A 32 -4.22 7.11 -16.55
CA LYS A 32 -5.39 7.38 -17.40
C LYS A 32 -6.51 6.36 -17.16
N LYS A 33 -6.17 5.07 -17.04
CA LYS A 33 -7.14 4.01 -16.72
C LYS A 33 -7.80 4.25 -15.36
N ILE A 34 -7.00 4.58 -14.33
CA ILE A 34 -7.50 4.90 -13.00
C ILE A 34 -8.50 6.06 -13.05
N LEU A 35 -8.11 7.18 -13.65
CA LEU A 35 -8.98 8.34 -13.74
C LEU A 35 -10.26 8.05 -14.52
N THR A 36 -10.18 7.28 -15.61
CA THR A 36 -11.36 6.88 -16.40
C THR A 36 -12.29 6.00 -15.59
N HIS A 37 -11.77 5.02 -14.87
CA HIS A 37 -12.58 4.12 -14.03
C HIS A 37 -13.37 4.90 -12.98
N PHE A 38 -12.71 5.74 -12.20
CA PHE A 38 -13.37 6.51 -11.14
C PHE A 38 -14.33 7.59 -11.67
N ALA A 39 -14.04 8.20 -12.83
CA ALA A 39 -14.96 9.13 -13.47
C ALA A 39 -16.23 8.44 -14.00
N SER A 40 -16.12 7.16 -14.39
CA SER A 40 -17.25 6.37 -14.91
C SER A 40 -18.06 5.67 -13.80
N ASN A 41 -17.57 5.65 -12.59
CA ASN A 41 -18.18 4.95 -11.44
C ASN A 41 -18.35 5.91 -10.24
N PRO A 42 -19.26 6.90 -10.33
CA PRO A 42 -19.45 7.89 -9.28
C PRO A 42 -19.98 7.29 -7.96
N GLU A 43 -20.58 6.11 -8.00
CA GLU A 43 -21.01 5.32 -6.84
C GLU A 43 -19.86 4.68 -6.05
N TYR A 44 -18.64 4.68 -6.60
CA TYR A 44 -17.43 4.24 -5.91
C TYR A 44 -17.00 5.20 -4.79
N LYS A 45 -17.95 5.78 -4.13
CA LYS A 45 -17.73 6.56 -2.92
C LYS A 45 -18.12 5.70 -1.75
N HIS A 46 -17.21 5.58 -0.79
CA HIS A 46 -17.61 5.02 0.49
C HIS A 46 -18.76 5.85 1.07
N ASP A 47 -19.73 5.18 1.64
CA ASP A 47 -20.79 5.87 2.34
C ASP A 47 -20.24 6.65 3.55
N LYS A 48 -21.02 7.62 4.03
CA LYS A 48 -20.61 8.46 5.14
C LYS A 48 -20.27 7.65 6.40
N SER A 49 -21.02 6.59 6.66
CA SER A 49 -20.81 5.75 7.84
C SER A 49 -19.48 4.94 7.74
N PHE A 50 -19.07 4.59 6.54
CA PHE A 50 -17.77 3.95 6.30
C PHE A 50 -16.62 4.90 6.60
N ILE A 51 -16.67 6.13 6.08
CA ILE A 51 -15.64 7.16 6.29
C ILE A 51 -15.50 7.50 7.77
N GLU A 52 -16.62 7.67 8.46
CA GLU A 52 -16.64 7.98 9.91
C GLU A 52 -16.01 6.85 10.75
N ARG A 53 -16.09 5.61 10.31
CA ARG A 53 -15.54 4.45 11.03
C ARG A 53 -14.09 4.12 10.68
N SER A 54 -13.66 4.44 9.48
CA SER A 54 -12.39 3.95 8.94
C SER A 54 -11.19 4.88 9.17
N ASP A 55 -11.41 6.12 9.57
CA ASP A 55 -10.38 7.16 9.64
C ASP A 55 -9.57 7.30 8.33
N THR A 56 -10.19 6.94 7.19
CA THR A 56 -9.57 6.98 5.88
C THR A 56 -10.58 7.28 4.78
N ASP A 57 -10.14 8.04 3.80
CA ASP A 57 -10.92 8.39 2.60
C ASP A 57 -10.43 7.62 1.37
N VAL A 58 -9.66 6.55 1.56
CA VAL A 58 -9.16 5.75 0.44
C VAL A 58 -10.28 4.94 -0.16
N ILE A 59 -10.46 5.07 -1.47
CA ILE A 59 -11.42 4.30 -2.24
C ILE A 59 -10.64 3.23 -3.01
N PRO A 60 -10.85 1.94 -2.75
CA PRO A 60 -10.15 0.86 -3.43
C PRO A 60 -10.82 0.50 -4.76
N TRP A 61 -10.01 0.11 -5.73
CA TRP A 61 -10.42 -0.57 -6.94
C TRP A 61 -9.51 -1.76 -7.20
N PHE A 62 -10.09 -2.90 -7.58
CA PHE A 62 -9.37 -4.14 -7.87
C PHE A 62 -9.39 -4.42 -9.37
N PRO A 63 -8.46 -3.84 -10.16
CA PRO A 63 -8.50 -3.89 -11.62
C PRO A 63 -8.44 -5.31 -12.19
N GLN A 64 -7.84 -6.26 -11.49
CA GLN A 64 -7.81 -7.67 -11.88
C GLN A 64 -9.19 -8.32 -11.90
N LEU A 65 -10.13 -7.86 -11.06
CA LEU A 65 -11.49 -8.37 -11.03
C LEU A 65 -12.30 -7.87 -12.24
N ASP A 66 -11.91 -6.71 -12.77
CA ASP A 66 -12.53 -6.09 -13.95
C ASP A 66 -11.82 -6.47 -15.27
N GLY A 67 -10.83 -7.35 -15.22
CA GLY A 67 -10.10 -7.82 -16.40
C GLY A 67 -9.13 -6.78 -16.99
N GLU A 68 -8.69 -5.80 -16.21
CA GLU A 68 -7.75 -4.76 -16.66
C GLU A 68 -6.31 -5.25 -16.65
N GLU A 69 -5.89 -5.83 -17.78
CA GLU A 69 -4.60 -6.53 -17.92
C GLU A 69 -3.36 -5.64 -17.75
N ILE A 70 -3.48 -4.31 -17.98
CA ILE A 70 -2.32 -3.43 -17.91
C ILE A 70 -1.69 -3.43 -16.51
N PHE A 71 -2.49 -3.62 -15.47
CA PHE A 71 -1.98 -3.70 -14.10
C PHE A 71 -1.24 -5.03 -13.84
N ASN A 72 -1.56 -6.08 -14.59
CA ASN A 72 -0.82 -7.34 -14.55
C ASN A 72 0.59 -7.19 -15.11
N ALA A 73 0.82 -6.27 -16.05
CA ALA A 73 2.15 -6.00 -16.59
C ALA A 73 3.10 -5.48 -15.49
N LEU A 74 2.61 -4.65 -14.57
CA LEU A 74 3.40 -4.18 -13.42
C LEU A 74 3.70 -5.33 -12.46
N GLU A 75 2.71 -6.12 -12.10
CA GLU A 75 2.89 -7.27 -11.20
C GLU A 75 3.83 -8.33 -11.77
N ASN A 76 3.83 -8.48 -13.09
CA ASN A 76 4.66 -9.44 -13.81
C ASN A 76 6.04 -8.91 -14.18
N ASP A 77 6.40 -7.68 -13.81
CA ASP A 77 7.74 -7.15 -14.07
C ASP A 77 8.81 -8.05 -13.46
N ILE A 78 9.83 -8.37 -14.27
CA ILE A 78 10.86 -9.35 -13.88
C ILE A 78 11.72 -8.84 -12.71
N ASN A 79 11.98 -7.54 -12.63
CA ASN A 79 12.78 -6.96 -11.55
C ASN A 79 11.98 -6.90 -10.26
N LEU A 80 10.69 -6.55 -10.34
CA LEU A 80 9.79 -6.59 -9.19
C LEU A 80 9.67 -8.01 -8.62
N LYS A 81 9.52 -9.03 -9.48
CA LYS A 81 9.47 -10.42 -9.04
C LYS A 81 10.78 -10.88 -8.37
N LYS A 82 11.93 -10.57 -8.97
CA LYS A 82 13.23 -10.90 -8.39
C LYS A 82 13.46 -10.23 -7.04
N LEU A 83 13.14 -8.94 -6.92
CA LEU A 83 13.24 -8.21 -5.66
C LEU A 83 12.29 -8.78 -4.60
N THR A 84 11.06 -9.13 -5.00
CA THR A 84 10.09 -9.79 -4.11
C THR A 84 10.61 -11.14 -3.62
N GLU A 85 11.17 -11.96 -4.52
CA GLU A 85 11.76 -13.25 -4.16
C GLU A 85 12.94 -13.11 -3.20
N ASN A 86 13.78 -12.10 -3.38
CA ASN A 86 14.90 -11.82 -2.47
C ASN A 86 14.43 -11.44 -1.05
N ILE A 87 13.28 -10.76 -0.94
CA ILE A 87 12.72 -10.32 0.35
C ILE A 87 11.93 -11.45 1.02
N LEU A 88 11.03 -12.10 0.28
CA LEU A 88 10.07 -13.06 0.83
C LEU A 88 10.51 -14.52 0.72
N GLY A 89 11.57 -14.79 -0.03
CA GLY A 89 11.99 -16.15 -0.39
C GLY A 89 11.22 -16.70 -1.58
N LYS A 90 11.58 -17.93 -1.98
CA LYS A 90 10.91 -18.64 -3.09
C LYS A 90 9.46 -19.00 -2.74
N ASP A 91 8.66 -19.16 -3.78
CA ASP A 91 7.25 -19.58 -3.69
C ASP A 91 6.35 -18.60 -2.90
N TRP A 92 6.74 -17.32 -2.80
CA TRP A 92 5.86 -16.30 -2.26
C TRP A 92 4.50 -16.27 -2.99
N LYS A 93 3.46 -15.81 -2.31
CA LYS A 93 2.09 -15.77 -2.86
C LYS A 93 1.67 -14.33 -3.14
N ALA A 94 1.22 -14.05 -4.38
CA ALA A 94 0.49 -12.82 -4.68
C ALA A 94 -0.90 -12.89 -4.03
N LEU A 95 -1.36 -11.78 -3.44
CA LEU A 95 -2.70 -11.67 -2.88
C LEU A 95 -3.64 -10.95 -3.85
N TYR A 96 -3.29 -9.74 -4.20
CA TYR A 96 -4.11 -8.88 -5.06
C TYR A 96 -3.31 -7.68 -5.56
N SER A 97 -3.80 -7.09 -6.64
CA SER A 97 -3.47 -5.72 -7.04
C SER A 97 -4.64 -4.80 -6.71
N MET A 98 -4.36 -3.68 -6.07
CA MET A 98 -5.36 -2.71 -5.66
C MET A 98 -4.92 -1.31 -6.05
N VAL A 99 -5.78 -0.58 -6.73
CA VAL A 99 -5.66 0.86 -6.89
C VAL A 99 -6.28 1.53 -5.68
N MET A 100 -5.57 2.47 -5.11
CA MET A 100 -6.03 3.32 -4.01
C MET A 100 -6.16 4.74 -4.52
N ILE A 101 -7.38 5.29 -4.50
CA ILE A 101 -7.63 6.68 -4.81
C ILE A 101 -8.10 7.43 -3.56
N SER A 102 -7.59 8.63 -3.38
CA SER A 102 -8.07 9.55 -2.33
C SER A 102 -8.46 10.88 -2.96
N SER A 103 -9.61 11.39 -2.57
CA SER A 103 -10.10 12.67 -3.04
C SER A 103 -9.27 13.83 -2.49
N LYS A 104 -9.29 14.96 -3.18
CA LYS A 104 -8.72 16.20 -2.65
C LYS A 104 -9.37 16.55 -1.31
N SER A 105 -8.60 17.14 -0.42
CA SER A 105 -9.02 17.55 0.93
C SER A 105 -9.40 16.40 1.85
N SER A 106 -9.02 15.17 1.50
CA SER A 106 -9.17 14.03 2.41
C SER A 106 -8.07 14.02 3.48
N ASN A 107 -8.36 13.38 4.63
CA ASN A 107 -7.47 13.39 5.78
C ASN A 107 -6.24 12.46 5.65
N GLY A 108 -6.12 11.76 4.51
CA GLY A 108 -5.08 10.75 4.33
C GLY A 108 -5.38 9.48 5.12
N GLN A 109 -4.34 8.89 5.72
CA GLN A 109 -4.49 7.69 6.55
C GLN A 109 -3.83 7.93 7.90
N ALA A 110 -4.50 7.56 8.97
CA ALA A 110 -3.93 7.59 10.32
C ALA A 110 -2.76 6.60 10.46
N TRP A 111 -1.99 6.70 11.52
CA TRP A 111 -0.94 5.74 11.86
C TRP A 111 -1.50 4.33 11.98
N HIS A 112 -0.87 3.37 11.28
CA HIS A 112 -1.30 1.97 11.27
C HIS A 112 -0.17 1.01 10.87
N GLN A 113 -0.45 -0.27 11.06
CA GLN A 113 0.28 -1.41 10.50
C GLN A 113 -0.70 -2.19 9.61
N ASP A 114 -0.22 -2.73 8.49
CA ASP A 114 -1.03 -3.51 7.57
C ASP A 114 -1.11 -5.01 7.95
N CYS A 115 -0.28 -5.44 8.88
CA CYS A 115 -0.28 -6.79 9.40
C CYS A 115 -0.48 -6.76 10.92
N ASN A 116 -1.32 -7.65 11.44
CA ASN A 116 -1.61 -7.77 12.87
C ASN A 116 -1.13 -9.10 13.48
N SER A 117 -0.27 -9.83 12.79
CA SER A 117 0.32 -11.04 13.35
C SER A 117 1.34 -10.70 14.44
N GLU A 118 1.26 -11.38 15.59
CA GLU A 118 2.31 -11.30 16.61
C GLU A 118 3.61 -12.00 16.17
N ASN A 119 3.49 -12.92 15.20
CA ASN A 119 4.66 -13.56 14.62
C ASN A 119 5.27 -12.67 13.54
N LYS A 120 6.40 -12.05 13.81
CA LYS A 120 7.12 -11.14 12.92
C LYS A 120 7.51 -11.74 11.56
N LYS A 121 7.57 -13.09 11.45
CA LYS A 121 7.85 -13.78 10.20
C LYS A 121 6.62 -13.87 9.29
N ILE A 122 5.44 -13.61 9.83
CA ILE A 122 4.17 -13.58 9.11
C ILE A 122 3.82 -12.13 8.84
N PHE A 123 4.04 -11.67 7.62
CA PHE A 123 3.77 -10.30 7.21
C PHE A 123 3.37 -10.23 5.75
N ASN A 124 2.64 -9.21 5.38
CA ASN A 124 2.43 -8.87 4.00
C ASN A 124 3.46 -7.83 3.54
N LEU A 125 3.93 -7.98 2.32
CA LEU A 125 4.74 -7.01 1.61
C LEU A 125 3.83 -6.15 0.75
N ASN A 126 3.80 -4.85 1.04
CA ASN A 126 3.17 -3.87 0.17
C ASN A 126 4.18 -3.43 -0.91
N ARG A 127 3.78 -3.55 -2.18
CA ARG A 127 4.57 -3.13 -3.34
C ARG A 127 3.82 -1.97 -4.00
N LEU A 128 4.05 -0.76 -3.48
CA LEU A 128 3.35 0.45 -3.90
C LEU A 128 4.01 1.02 -5.16
N VAL A 129 3.22 1.18 -6.22
CA VAL A 129 3.67 1.82 -7.47
C VAL A 129 2.90 3.12 -7.66
N TYR A 130 3.62 4.19 -7.95
CA TYR A 130 3.05 5.52 -8.08
C TYR A 130 2.91 5.92 -9.55
N THR A 131 1.68 6.17 -9.97
CA THR A 131 1.36 6.59 -11.34
C THR A 131 1.41 8.10 -11.53
N MET A 132 1.67 8.86 -10.46
CA MET A 132 1.79 10.31 -10.42
C MET A 132 2.80 10.73 -9.37
N ASP A 133 3.30 11.96 -9.45
CA ASP A 133 4.12 12.56 -8.42
C ASP A 133 3.29 12.87 -7.17
N ILE A 134 3.81 12.50 -6.01
CA ILE A 134 3.29 12.90 -4.71
C ILE A 134 4.26 13.93 -4.12
N ASN A 135 3.75 15.10 -3.77
CA ASN A 135 4.55 16.20 -3.25
C ASN A 135 3.67 17.16 -2.41
N ASN A 136 4.24 18.18 -1.84
CA ASN A 136 3.54 19.14 -0.99
C ASN A 136 2.31 19.80 -1.66
N SER A 137 2.28 19.91 -3.00
CA SER A 137 1.13 20.45 -3.71
C SER A 137 -0.03 19.45 -3.79
N THR A 138 0.28 18.17 -4.02
CA THR A 138 -0.73 17.10 -4.01
C THR A 138 -1.14 16.72 -2.61
N GLY A 139 -0.19 16.78 -1.66
CA GLY A 139 -0.31 16.11 -0.38
C GLY A 139 -0.23 14.60 -0.52
N GLY A 140 -0.44 13.87 0.56
CA GLY A 140 -0.49 12.40 0.53
C GLY A 140 0.87 11.72 0.53
N GLU A 141 1.90 12.40 1.02
CA GLU A 141 3.21 11.81 1.28
C GLU A 141 3.06 10.66 2.30
N VAL A 142 3.91 9.66 2.15
CA VAL A 142 3.97 8.54 3.10
C VAL A 142 4.94 8.88 4.21
N VAL A 143 4.50 8.72 5.45
CA VAL A 143 5.37 8.87 6.62
C VAL A 143 5.59 7.50 7.23
N VAL A 144 6.83 7.15 7.49
CA VAL A 144 7.24 5.88 8.08
C VAL A 144 8.08 6.10 9.32
N ILE A 145 8.06 5.13 10.24
CA ILE A 145 9.03 5.03 11.34
C ILE A 145 9.99 3.91 11.02
N GLU A 146 11.21 4.27 10.63
CA GLU A 146 12.26 3.31 10.26
C GLU A 146 12.51 2.31 11.38
N GLY A 147 12.55 1.01 11.03
CA GLY A 147 12.80 -0.07 11.97
C GLY A 147 11.62 -0.47 12.86
N SER A 148 10.49 0.25 12.82
CA SER A 148 9.34 -0.02 13.69
C SER A 148 8.68 -1.38 13.46
N HIS A 149 8.92 -2.02 12.32
CA HIS A 149 8.45 -3.39 12.04
C HIS A 149 9.03 -4.44 13.01
N GLU A 150 10.14 -4.12 13.67
CA GLU A 150 10.74 -4.96 14.71
C GLU A 150 10.08 -4.79 16.10
N ASN A 151 9.22 -3.82 16.29
CA ASN A 151 8.58 -3.53 17.58
C ASN A 151 7.35 -4.42 17.87
N GLY A 152 6.97 -5.33 16.94
CA GLY A 152 5.75 -6.12 17.07
C GLY A 152 4.49 -5.29 16.79
N ILE A 153 3.38 -5.65 17.43
CA ILE A 153 2.11 -4.93 17.28
C ILE A 153 2.16 -3.63 18.07
N ILE A 154 1.99 -2.52 17.37
CA ILE A 154 1.98 -1.18 17.95
C ILE A 154 0.54 -0.77 18.24
N PRO A 155 0.23 -0.27 19.46
CA PRO A 155 -1.11 0.20 19.79
C PRO A 155 -1.61 1.26 18.82
N SER A 156 -2.86 1.16 18.43
CA SER A 156 -3.45 2.03 17.40
C SER A 156 -3.51 3.53 17.76
N ASN A 157 -3.38 3.86 19.04
CA ASN A 157 -3.33 5.23 19.55
C ASN A 157 -1.89 5.76 19.74
N ALA A 158 -0.87 4.96 19.43
CA ALA A 158 0.51 5.41 19.55
C ALA A 158 0.81 6.49 18.52
N SER A 159 1.47 7.56 18.95
CA SER A 159 1.97 8.59 18.05
C SER A 159 3.29 8.13 17.41
N GLY A 160 3.56 8.55 16.17
CA GLY A 160 4.84 8.25 15.52
C GLY A 160 6.05 8.74 16.34
N LYS A 161 5.92 9.87 17.00
CA LYS A 161 6.99 10.47 17.84
C LYS A 161 7.34 9.63 19.07
N ASP A 162 6.37 8.87 19.59
CA ASP A 162 6.59 7.98 20.73
C ASP A 162 7.30 6.69 20.32
N ILE A 163 7.28 6.35 19.03
CA ILE A 163 7.87 5.13 18.47
C ILE A 163 9.29 5.39 17.94
N GLY A 164 9.50 6.51 17.23
CA GLY A 164 10.80 6.82 16.65
C GLY A 164 10.80 8.02 15.73
N HIS A 165 11.85 8.12 14.93
CA HIS A 165 12.02 9.23 13.99
C HIS A 165 11.12 9.07 12.75
N GLU A 166 10.33 10.10 12.47
CA GLU A 166 9.46 10.14 11.29
C GLU A 166 10.28 10.48 10.03
N ILE A 167 10.13 9.66 9.00
CA ILE A 167 10.70 9.88 7.67
C ILE A 167 9.56 10.13 6.70
N ILE A 168 9.60 11.26 5.99
CA ILE A 168 8.61 11.63 4.97
C ILE A 168 9.15 11.23 3.60
N ILE A 169 8.37 10.43 2.89
CA ILE A 169 8.66 9.98 1.53
C ILE A 169 7.68 10.66 0.58
N SER A 170 8.19 11.37 -0.43
CA SER A 170 7.42 12.02 -1.50
C SER A 170 7.60 11.23 -2.80
N PRO A 171 6.81 10.18 -3.05
CA PRO A 171 7.03 9.30 -4.18
C PRO A 171 6.86 10.01 -5.52
N LYS A 172 7.77 9.70 -6.46
CA LYS A 172 7.72 10.16 -7.84
C LYS A 172 6.94 9.20 -8.73
N LYS A 173 6.39 9.69 -9.83
CA LYS A 173 5.82 8.84 -10.88
C LYS A 173 6.86 7.79 -11.33
N GLY A 174 6.44 6.54 -11.44
CA GLY A 174 7.31 5.42 -11.79
C GLY A 174 8.14 4.87 -10.64
N SER A 175 8.02 5.40 -9.44
CA SER A 175 8.72 4.86 -8.29
C SER A 175 8.03 3.64 -7.70
N LEU A 176 8.83 2.82 -7.02
CA LEU A 176 8.41 1.69 -6.20
C LEU A 176 8.72 1.99 -4.74
N LEU A 177 7.72 1.86 -3.88
CA LEU A 177 7.88 1.88 -2.42
C LEU A 177 7.44 0.54 -1.86
N LEU A 178 8.38 -0.19 -1.26
CA LEU A 178 8.12 -1.42 -0.54
C LEU A 178 7.95 -1.12 0.95
N LEU A 179 6.85 -1.64 1.56
CA LEU A 179 6.60 -1.51 2.98
C LEU A 179 6.36 -2.89 3.61
N HIS A 180 7.04 -3.16 4.70
CA HIS A 180 6.76 -4.31 5.57
C HIS A 180 5.42 -4.12 6.27
N GLY A 181 4.57 -5.15 6.31
CA GLY A 181 3.23 -5.05 6.88
C GLY A 181 3.19 -4.63 8.36
N HIS A 182 4.26 -4.87 9.10
CA HIS A 182 4.39 -4.39 10.50
C HIS A 182 5.00 -3.00 10.62
N LEU A 183 5.44 -2.37 9.52
CA LEU A 183 6.01 -1.03 9.58
C LEU A 183 4.93 -0.03 10.00
N TRP A 184 5.22 0.78 11.02
CA TRP A 184 4.33 1.86 11.46
C TRP A 184 4.39 3.00 10.45
N HIS A 185 3.27 3.28 9.82
CA HIS A 185 3.20 4.28 8.76
C HIS A 185 1.86 4.99 8.70
N LYS A 186 1.83 6.12 8.04
CA LYS A 186 0.62 6.90 7.73
C LYS A 186 0.73 7.55 6.37
N VAL A 187 -0.37 8.11 5.88
CA VAL A 187 -0.40 9.00 4.71
C VAL A 187 -0.85 10.38 5.16
N LEU A 188 -0.12 11.42 4.76
CA LEU A 188 -0.47 12.80 5.07
C LEU A 188 -1.77 13.22 4.35
N PRO A 189 -2.45 14.27 4.83
CA PRO A 189 -3.64 14.80 4.17
C PRO A 189 -3.41 15.11 2.69
N ILE A 190 -4.45 14.89 1.88
CA ILE A 190 -4.44 15.19 0.46
C ILE A 190 -4.87 16.65 0.28
N ASN A 191 -4.12 17.43 -0.48
CA ASN A 191 -4.36 18.86 -0.63
C ASN A 191 -5.27 19.15 -1.84
N ASN A 192 -4.66 19.52 -2.97
CA ASN A 192 -5.38 20.14 -4.09
C ASN A 192 -5.76 19.17 -5.21
N HIS A 193 -5.22 17.95 -5.19
CA HIS A 193 -5.37 16.99 -6.27
C HIS A 193 -5.83 15.63 -5.74
N VAL A 194 -6.43 14.84 -6.60
CA VAL A 194 -6.67 13.42 -6.34
C VAL A 194 -5.31 12.71 -6.21
N ARG A 195 -5.16 11.88 -5.19
CA ARG A 195 -4.00 10.99 -5.02
C ARG A 195 -4.33 9.60 -5.51
N ALA A 196 -3.49 9.06 -6.37
CA ALA A 196 -3.62 7.68 -6.84
C ALA A 196 -2.30 6.92 -6.65
N SER A 197 -2.40 5.69 -6.16
CA SER A 197 -1.31 4.73 -6.08
C SER A 197 -1.84 3.31 -6.31
N THR A 198 -0.97 2.39 -6.68
CA THR A 198 -1.33 0.97 -6.79
C THR A 198 -0.54 0.15 -5.78
N ASN A 199 -1.13 -0.90 -5.25
CA ASN A 199 -0.47 -1.82 -4.32
C ASN A 199 -0.60 -3.25 -4.84
N TYR A 200 0.54 -3.90 -5.07
CA TYR A 200 0.64 -5.31 -5.45
C TYR A 200 1.04 -6.12 -4.21
N ARG A 201 0.06 -6.41 -3.38
CA ARG A 201 0.29 -7.04 -2.07
C ARG A 201 0.62 -8.52 -2.24
N CYS A 202 1.59 -8.98 -1.48
CA CYS A 202 2.03 -10.38 -1.47
C CYS A 202 2.51 -10.79 -0.08
N VAL A 203 2.69 -12.10 0.10
CA VAL A 203 3.05 -12.69 1.40
C VAL A 203 4.07 -13.82 1.20
N PRO A 204 4.86 -14.17 2.25
CA PRO A 204 5.66 -15.39 2.27
C PRO A 204 4.80 -16.64 2.03
N LYS A 205 5.45 -17.72 1.55
CA LYS A 205 4.81 -19.00 1.18
C LYS A 205 3.87 -19.55 2.25
N ASP A 206 4.30 -19.57 3.49
CA ASP A 206 3.63 -20.26 4.59
C ASP A 206 2.70 -19.32 5.40
N THR A 207 2.36 -18.17 4.83
CA THR A 207 1.43 -17.24 5.47
C THR A 207 0.05 -17.86 5.55
N PRO A 208 -0.59 -17.88 6.73
CA PRO A 208 -1.97 -18.35 6.92
C PRO A 208 -2.97 -17.57 6.06
N ASP A 209 -4.01 -18.24 5.59
CA ASP A 209 -4.98 -17.64 4.67
C ASP A 209 -5.81 -16.52 5.31
N ASP A 210 -6.00 -16.53 6.64
CA ASP A 210 -6.70 -15.46 7.37
C ASP A 210 -5.92 -14.13 7.39
N ILE A 211 -4.59 -14.17 7.20
CA ILE A 211 -3.76 -12.98 7.02
C ILE A 211 -4.01 -12.32 5.67
N THR A 212 -4.44 -13.07 4.68
CA THR A 212 -4.64 -12.57 3.31
C THR A 212 -5.87 -11.68 3.15
N ASP A 213 -6.83 -11.79 4.05
CA ASP A 213 -8.06 -10.98 4.07
C ASP A 213 -7.91 -9.68 4.88
N ILE A 214 -6.70 -9.33 5.30
CA ILE A 214 -6.47 -8.09 6.04
C ILE A 214 -6.48 -6.91 5.10
N CYS A 215 -7.43 -6.06 5.36
CA CYS A 215 -7.62 -4.86 4.61
C CYS A 215 -6.76 -3.70 5.09
N VAL A 216 -6.58 -2.82 4.17
CA VAL A 216 -6.08 -1.45 4.18
C VAL A 216 -6.63 -0.57 5.31
N TYR A 217 -7.66 -0.99 6.01
CA TYR A 217 -8.39 -0.15 6.96
C TYR A 217 -8.20 -0.62 8.38
N ARG A 218 -7.81 0.30 9.23
CA ARG A 218 -7.46 0.13 10.63
C ARG A 218 -8.41 -0.74 11.44
N ASN A 219 -9.71 -0.69 11.13
CA ASN A 219 -10.78 -1.29 11.92
C ASN A 219 -11.58 -2.34 11.15
N MET A 220 -11.15 -2.76 9.97
CA MET A 220 -11.95 -3.64 9.14
C MET A 220 -11.13 -4.77 8.52
N LEU A 221 -11.71 -5.94 8.49
CA LEU A 221 -11.32 -7.01 7.57
C LEU A 221 -12.14 -6.86 6.29
N TYR A 222 -11.49 -6.95 5.16
CA TYR A 222 -12.10 -6.84 3.86
C TYR A 222 -11.78 -8.08 3.04
N ARG A 223 -12.80 -8.70 2.47
CA ARG A 223 -12.61 -9.83 1.59
C ARG A 223 -12.51 -9.35 0.15
N PHE A 224 -11.37 -9.59 -0.47
CA PHE A 224 -11.10 -9.15 -1.84
C PHE A 224 -11.88 -9.93 -2.89
N SER A 225 -12.18 -11.20 -2.64
CA SER A 225 -12.88 -12.07 -3.59
C SER A 225 -14.31 -11.62 -3.89
N ASP A 226 -14.96 -10.92 -2.98
CA ASP A 226 -16.34 -10.50 -3.12
C ASP A 226 -16.61 -9.04 -2.69
N ASN A 227 -15.55 -8.24 -2.51
CA ASN A 227 -15.63 -6.84 -2.13
C ASN A 227 -16.48 -6.58 -0.86
N LYS A 228 -16.39 -7.47 0.14
CA LYS A 228 -17.20 -7.35 1.36
C LYS A 228 -16.37 -7.00 2.58
N VAL A 229 -16.88 -6.07 3.36
CA VAL A 229 -16.43 -5.87 4.74
C VAL A 229 -16.88 -7.05 5.59
N LEU A 230 -15.94 -7.80 6.16
CA LEU A 230 -16.23 -9.00 6.94
C LEU A 230 -16.43 -8.70 8.42
N VAL A 231 -15.59 -7.86 8.98
CA VAL A 231 -15.56 -7.54 10.42
C VAL A 231 -15.14 -6.09 10.62
N ASN A 232 -15.87 -5.38 11.48
CA ASN A 232 -15.36 -4.18 12.10
C ASN A 232 -14.45 -4.61 13.26
N ARG A 233 -13.20 -4.18 13.24
CA ARG A 233 -12.34 -4.30 14.42
C ARG A 233 -12.65 -3.13 15.34
N ASN A 234 -13.25 -3.42 16.47
CA ASN A 234 -13.43 -2.46 17.56
C ASN A 234 -12.08 -2.16 18.24
#